data_8090186d02b74819c184eb9f77cbf924
#
_entry.id   8090186d02b74819c184eb9f77cbf924
#
_cell.length_a   1.000
_cell.length_b   1.000
_cell.length_c   1.000
_cell.angle_alpha   90.00
_cell.angle_beta   90.00
_cell.angle_gamma   90.00
#
_symmetry.space_group_name_H-M   'P 1'
#
loop_
_entity.id
_entity.type
_entity.pdbx_description
1 polymer ?
#
loop_
_entity_poly.entity_id
_entity_poly.type
_entity_poly.pdbx_seq_one_letter_code
_entity_poly.pdbx_strand_id
1 'polypeptide(L)'
;MNRSATFFFVIFSYLFFGTEVSKAFYSDEAEVFCNDPVEIDSALRKDYRTAFLMVYNNLPDLHGCDIKLKGKKLKTTMAARPTFFSFFRKKGKRKYVIVYNNDPDFKGVKPYDVPENARVGLFAHELMHIRDYQGLNFGGLVKRGWQYLSKRGKKNLEHRIDSMTITAGFGEGLFYWSYFVLFNSGATAEYKMFKRNTYLTPKDILNRMDETGFAVYYQFD
;
A
#
# COMPACT_ATOMS: atom_id res chain seq x y z
N MET A 1 -27.45 -39.65 11.50
CA MET A 1 -27.72 -38.27 11.87
C MET A 1 -26.65 -37.39 11.26
N ASN A 2 -27.11 -36.50 10.37
CA ASN A 2 -26.31 -35.82 9.32
C ASN A 2 -25.33 -34.78 9.85
N ARG A 3 -24.02 -35.05 9.76
CA ARG A 3 -22.95 -34.07 9.90
C ARG A 3 -22.54 -33.36 8.60
N SER A 4 -23.16 -33.73 7.47
CA SER A 4 -22.80 -33.21 6.14
C SER A 4 -23.52 -31.91 5.72
N ALA A 5 -24.64 -31.54 6.37
CA ALA A 5 -25.42 -30.37 5.97
C ALA A 5 -24.88 -29.03 6.49
N THR A 6 -24.13 -29.05 7.60
CA THR A 6 -23.61 -27.82 8.22
C THR A 6 -22.37 -27.29 7.50
N PHE A 7 -21.62 -28.17 6.82
CA PHE A 7 -20.39 -27.76 6.11
C PHE A 7 -20.69 -27.03 4.78
N PHE A 8 -21.80 -27.37 4.12
CA PHE A 8 -22.19 -26.75 2.84
C PHE A 8 -22.72 -25.33 3.01
N PHE A 9 -23.34 -25.02 4.15
CA PHE A 9 -23.91 -23.69 4.39
C PHE A 9 -22.86 -22.61 4.71
N VAL A 10 -21.75 -23.02 5.34
CA VAL A 10 -20.64 -22.10 5.66
C VAL A 10 -19.86 -21.72 4.40
N ILE A 11 -19.64 -22.66 3.47
CA ILE A 11 -18.93 -22.39 2.21
C ILE A 11 -19.75 -21.46 1.30
N PHE A 12 -21.09 -21.61 1.27
CA PHE A 12 -21.94 -20.76 0.44
C PHE A 12 -22.04 -19.31 0.97
N SER A 13 -21.98 -19.10 2.28
CA SER A 13 -21.93 -17.76 2.88
C SER A 13 -20.61 -17.04 2.58
N TYR A 14 -19.48 -17.76 2.55
CA TYR A 14 -18.17 -17.15 2.24
C TYR A 14 -17.99 -16.77 0.77
N LEU A 15 -18.54 -17.56 -0.16
CA LEU A 15 -18.52 -17.24 -1.60
C LEU A 15 -19.42 -16.04 -1.94
N PHE A 16 -20.55 -15.87 -1.25
CA PHE A 16 -21.43 -14.72 -1.48
C PHE A 16 -20.89 -13.44 -0.85
N PHE A 17 -20.23 -13.52 0.32
CA PHE A 17 -19.62 -12.37 0.96
C PHE A 17 -18.37 -11.88 0.22
N GLY A 18 -17.57 -12.76 -0.37
CA GLY A 18 -16.36 -12.40 -1.13
C GLY A 18 -16.68 -11.60 -2.40
N THR A 19 -17.76 -11.95 -3.12
CA THR A 19 -18.18 -11.24 -4.34
C THR A 19 -18.91 -9.93 -4.06
N GLU A 20 -19.62 -9.82 -2.95
CA GLU A 20 -20.28 -8.57 -2.53
C GLU A 20 -19.27 -7.58 -1.94
N VAL A 21 -18.28 -8.05 -1.20
CA VAL A 21 -17.20 -7.19 -0.70
C VAL A 21 -16.38 -6.62 -1.86
N SER A 22 -16.06 -7.42 -2.88
CA SER A 22 -15.36 -6.90 -4.07
C SER A 22 -16.23 -5.92 -4.86
N LYS A 23 -17.53 -6.14 -4.99
CA LYS A 23 -18.46 -5.21 -5.67
C LYS A 23 -18.71 -3.94 -4.86
N ALA A 24 -18.81 -4.03 -3.52
CA ALA A 24 -18.93 -2.85 -2.66
C ALA A 24 -17.65 -2.01 -2.65
N PHE A 25 -16.46 -2.63 -2.88
CA PHE A 25 -15.21 -1.93 -3.04
C PHE A 25 -15.10 -1.10 -4.34
N TYR A 26 -15.86 -1.44 -5.37
CA TYR A 26 -15.80 -0.81 -6.69
C TYR A 26 -17.07 -0.01 -7.07
N SER A 27 -17.93 0.33 -6.11
CA SER A 27 -19.05 1.23 -6.42
C SER A 27 -18.52 2.64 -6.70
N ASP A 28 -18.95 3.23 -7.83
CA ASP A 28 -18.55 4.55 -8.31
C ASP A 28 -18.97 5.72 -7.38
N GLU A 29 -19.63 5.44 -6.28
CA GLU A 29 -20.18 6.39 -5.32
C GLU A 29 -19.46 6.38 -3.95
N ALA A 30 -18.18 6.07 -3.90
CA ALA A 30 -17.40 6.42 -2.71
C ALA A 30 -17.27 7.95 -2.61
N GLU A 31 -18.37 8.64 -2.34
CA GLU A 31 -18.34 10.00 -1.87
C GLU A 31 -17.53 10.04 -0.57
N VAL A 32 -16.40 10.66 -0.70
CA VAL A 32 -15.43 10.79 0.37
C VAL A 32 -15.96 11.75 1.41
N PHE A 33 -16.46 11.23 2.50
CA PHE A 33 -16.67 12.01 3.72
C PHE A 33 -15.29 12.38 4.32
N CYS A 34 -14.49 13.14 3.59
CA CYS A 34 -13.22 13.64 4.10
C CYS A 34 -13.40 15.04 4.66
N ASN A 35 -13.79 15.16 5.93
CA ASN A 35 -13.48 16.34 6.74
C ASN A 35 -12.00 16.33 7.20
N ASP A 36 -11.22 15.37 6.73
CA ASP A 36 -9.83 15.19 7.11
C ASP A 36 -8.92 16.11 6.28
N PRO A 37 -7.80 16.59 6.85
CA PRO A 37 -6.88 17.51 6.18
C PRO A 37 -6.01 16.77 5.13
N VAL A 38 -6.67 16.10 4.17
CA VAL A 38 -6.02 15.44 3.03
C VAL A 38 -6.06 16.35 1.82
N GLU A 39 -4.88 16.80 1.37
CA GLU A 39 -4.72 17.61 0.16
C GLU A 39 -4.25 16.70 -1.00
N ILE A 40 -5.08 16.55 -2.02
CA ILE A 40 -4.76 15.75 -3.21
C ILE A 40 -4.52 16.68 -4.39
N ASP A 41 -3.33 16.56 -5.01
CA ASP A 41 -2.97 17.26 -6.23
C ASP A 41 -4.07 17.10 -7.30
N SER A 42 -4.55 18.21 -7.84
CA SER A 42 -5.58 18.22 -8.88
C SER A 42 -5.12 17.54 -10.18
N ALA A 43 -3.80 17.47 -10.41
CA ALA A 43 -3.21 16.74 -11.53
C ALA A 43 -3.26 15.22 -11.36
N LEU A 44 -3.55 14.71 -10.16
CA LEU A 44 -3.69 13.28 -9.95
C LEU A 44 -4.99 12.77 -10.58
N ARG A 45 -4.88 11.76 -11.44
CA ARG A 45 -6.02 11.14 -12.14
C ARG A 45 -7.07 10.65 -11.14
N LYS A 46 -8.35 10.71 -11.55
CA LYS A 46 -9.50 10.31 -10.71
C LYS A 46 -9.36 8.89 -10.16
N ASP A 47 -8.94 7.94 -10.99
CA ASP A 47 -8.77 6.53 -10.60
C ASP A 47 -7.69 6.31 -9.52
N TYR A 48 -6.63 7.14 -9.50
CA TYR A 48 -5.63 7.14 -8.42
C TYR A 48 -6.15 7.77 -7.14
N ARG A 49 -6.95 8.83 -7.27
CA ARG A 49 -7.63 9.44 -6.13
C ARG A 49 -8.56 8.41 -5.48
N THR A 50 -9.37 7.71 -6.27
CA THR A 50 -10.29 6.66 -5.79
C THR A 50 -9.53 5.56 -5.05
N ALA A 51 -8.45 5.01 -5.63
CA ALA A 51 -7.65 3.97 -4.98
C ALA A 51 -7.01 4.44 -3.66
N PHE A 52 -6.50 5.69 -3.61
CA PHE A 52 -5.98 6.27 -2.37
C PHE A 52 -7.06 6.35 -1.29
N LEU A 53 -8.22 6.90 -1.63
CA LEU A 53 -9.31 7.13 -0.68
C LEU A 53 -9.92 5.82 -0.19
N MET A 54 -10.03 4.81 -1.07
CA MET A 54 -10.43 3.46 -0.68
C MET A 54 -9.52 2.92 0.44
N VAL A 55 -8.20 3.01 0.27
CA VAL A 55 -7.27 2.54 1.30
C VAL A 55 -7.34 3.41 2.55
N TYR A 56 -7.34 4.73 2.40
CA TYR A 56 -7.35 5.68 3.51
C TYR A 56 -8.58 5.52 4.40
N ASN A 57 -9.77 5.35 3.81
CA ASN A 57 -11.02 5.16 4.55
C ASN A 57 -11.05 3.86 5.37
N ASN A 58 -10.27 2.85 4.94
CA ASN A 58 -10.11 1.59 5.69
C ASN A 58 -8.98 1.64 6.74
N LEU A 59 -8.38 2.80 6.97
CA LEU A 59 -7.32 3.01 7.96
C LEU A 59 -7.71 4.13 8.95
N PRO A 60 -8.67 3.87 9.86
CA PRO A 60 -9.22 4.89 10.75
C PRO A 60 -8.19 5.52 11.68
N ASP A 61 -7.09 4.82 11.97
CA ASP A 61 -5.98 5.35 12.75
C ASP A 61 -5.15 6.42 12.02
N LEU A 62 -5.35 6.57 10.70
CA LEU A 62 -4.78 7.66 9.91
C LEU A 62 -5.71 8.86 9.74
N HIS A 63 -6.98 8.74 10.13
CA HIS A 63 -7.93 9.85 10.05
C HIS A 63 -7.45 11.02 10.91
N GLY A 64 -7.63 12.24 10.42
CA GLY A 64 -7.10 13.44 11.05
C GLY A 64 -5.61 13.72 10.80
N CYS A 65 -4.90 12.84 10.08
CA CYS A 65 -3.53 13.12 9.66
C CYS A 65 -3.48 14.11 8.50
N ASP A 66 -2.64 15.14 8.63
CA ASP A 66 -2.35 16.08 7.56
C ASP A 66 -1.49 15.37 6.49
N ILE A 67 -2.12 14.90 5.41
CA ILE A 67 -1.48 14.16 4.32
C ILE A 67 -1.64 14.93 3.02
N LYS A 68 -0.53 15.17 2.31
CA LYS A 68 -0.53 15.80 0.99
C LYS A 68 -0.03 14.82 -0.06
N LEU A 69 -0.81 14.61 -1.14
CA LEU A 69 -0.39 13.90 -2.34
C LEU A 69 0.10 14.90 -3.38
N LYS A 70 1.30 14.70 -3.95
CA LYS A 70 1.83 15.58 -5.00
C LYS A 70 2.79 14.87 -5.95
N GLY A 71 2.84 15.34 -7.19
CA GLY A 71 3.80 14.89 -8.20
C GLY A 71 5.19 15.50 -7.99
N LYS A 72 6.23 14.69 -8.14
CA LYS A 72 7.64 15.12 -8.20
C LYS A 72 8.50 14.02 -8.81
N LYS A 73 9.63 14.39 -9.40
CA LYS A 73 10.64 13.40 -9.84
C LYS A 73 11.19 12.61 -8.64
N LEU A 74 11.18 11.28 -8.76
CA LEU A 74 11.64 10.32 -7.77
C LEU A 74 12.52 9.24 -8.40
N LYS A 75 13.21 8.46 -7.54
CA LYS A 75 13.91 7.22 -7.92
C LYS A 75 13.03 5.96 -7.78
N THR A 76 11.80 6.12 -7.30
CA THR A 76 10.80 5.07 -7.10
C THR A 76 9.46 5.53 -7.68
N THR A 77 8.50 4.61 -7.82
CA THR A 77 7.15 4.93 -8.30
C THR A 77 6.44 5.91 -7.37
N MET A 78 6.52 5.66 -6.06
CA MET A 78 5.90 6.48 -5.02
C MET A 78 6.76 6.45 -3.76
N ALA A 79 6.58 7.42 -2.86
CA ALA A 79 7.26 7.44 -1.56
C ALA A 79 6.49 8.29 -0.56
N ALA A 80 6.26 7.78 0.65
CA ALA A 80 5.68 8.50 1.76
C ALA A 80 6.72 8.89 2.80
N ARG A 81 6.57 10.09 3.36
CA ARG A 81 7.49 10.59 4.41
C ARG A 81 6.90 11.77 5.17
N PRO A 82 7.38 12.08 6.40
CA PRO A 82 7.12 13.35 7.03
C PRO A 82 7.65 14.51 6.17
N THR A 83 6.97 15.66 6.19
CA THR A 83 7.53 16.88 5.58
C THR A 83 8.74 17.35 6.40
N PHE A 84 9.67 18.08 5.77
CA PHE A 84 10.95 18.46 6.39
C PHE A 84 10.76 19.15 7.75
N PHE A 85 9.93 20.18 7.81
CA PHE A 85 9.69 20.90 9.07
C PHE A 85 8.87 20.10 10.07
N SER A 86 8.08 19.14 9.59
CA SER A 86 7.24 18.27 10.42
C SER A 86 8.04 17.21 11.16
N PHE A 87 9.24 16.91 10.68
CA PHE A 87 10.14 15.98 11.32
C PHE A 87 10.44 16.36 12.81
N PHE A 88 10.48 17.67 13.09
CA PHE A 88 10.73 18.21 14.43
C PHE A 88 9.45 18.40 15.29
N ARG A 89 8.27 18.15 14.73
CA ARG A 89 7.01 18.32 15.44
C ARG A 89 6.71 17.14 16.36
N LYS A 90 5.90 17.40 17.40
CA LYS A 90 5.36 16.35 18.28
C LYS A 90 4.51 15.37 17.47
N LYS A 91 4.40 14.11 17.93
CA LYS A 91 3.44 13.13 17.43
C LYS A 91 2.03 13.77 17.34
N GLY A 92 1.24 13.37 16.38
CA GLY A 92 -0.11 13.91 16.17
C GLY A 92 -0.19 15.32 15.56
N LYS A 93 0.94 16.06 15.47
CA LYS A 93 1.01 17.37 14.80
C LYS A 93 1.90 17.34 13.55
N ARG A 94 2.30 16.16 13.13
CA ARG A 94 3.14 15.98 11.96
C ARG A 94 2.31 16.02 10.69
N LYS A 95 2.92 16.59 9.65
CA LYS A 95 2.40 16.60 8.30
C LYS A 95 3.17 15.60 7.46
N TYR A 96 2.48 14.86 6.63
CA TYR A 96 3.06 13.84 5.77
C TYR A 96 2.89 14.19 4.30
N VAL A 97 3.71 13.62 3.47
CA VAL A 97 3.58 13.75 2.03
C VAL A 97 3.76 12.38 1.38
N ILE A 98 2.82 12.03 0.51
CA ILE A 98 2.97 10.96 -0.47
C ILE A 98 3.35 11.63 -1.78
N VAL A 99 4.51 11.28 -2.30
CA VAL A 99 5.01 11.81 -3.57
C VAL A 99 4.89 10.73 -4.62
N TYR A 100 4.18 10.99 -5.71
CA TYR A 100 4.15 10.12 -6.88
C TYR A 100 5.13 10.63 -7.95
N ASN A 101 5.74 9.70 -8.68
CA ASN A 101 6.73 10.04 -9.69
C ASN A 101 6.06 10.60 -10.94
N ASN A 102 6.40 11.83 -11.31
CA ASN A 102 5.94 12.46 -12.54
C ASN A 102 7.07 12.66 -13.57
N ASP A 103 8.21 11.99 -13.40
CA ASP A 103 9.30 12.04 -14.37
C ASP A 103 8.96 11.21 -15.62
N PRO A 104 8.84 11.81 -16.81
CA PRO A 104 8.55 11.07 -18.04
C PRO A 104 9.68 10.09 -18.43
N ASP A 105 10.92 10.36 -17.98
CA ASP A 105 12.09 9.54 -18.28
C ASP A 105 12.40 8.47 -17.23
N PHE A 106 11.52 8.31 -16.25
CA PHE A 106 11.70 7.35 -15.18
C PHE A 106 11.78 5.91 -15.72
N LYS A 107 12.84 5.20 -15.34
CA LYS A 107 13.14 3.85 -15.81
C LYS A 107 12.51 2.72 -14.99
N GLY A 108 11.78 3.08 -13.92
CA GLY A 108 10.97 2.15 -13.14
C GLY A 108 9.53 2.09 -13.62
N VAL A 109 8.62 1.72 -12.74
CA VAL A 109 7.18 1.70 -13.01
C VAL A 109 6.62 3.11 -12.85
N LYS A 110 6.13 3.71 -13.93
CA LYS A 110 5.43 5.00 -13.84
C LYS A 110 4.10 4.82 -13.13
N PRO A 111 3.65 5.77 -12.30
CA PRO A 111 2.39 5.62 -11.58
C PRO A 111 1.24 5.21 -12.51
N TYR A 112 1.07 5.90 -13.61
CA TYR A 112 -0.08 5.70 -14.51
C TYR A 112 -0.05 4.40 -15.36
N ASP A 113 1.04 3.62 -15.27
CA ASP A 113 1.12 2.28 -15.86
C ASP A 113 0.65 1.19 -14.87
N VAL A 114 0.40 1.54 -13.60
CA VAL A 114 0.01 0.59 -12.56
C VAL A 114 -1.45 0.16 -12.75
N PRO A 115 -1.75 -1.15 -12.86
CA PRO A 115 -3.10 -1.67 -12.95
C PRO A 115 -3.92 -1.35 -11.69
N GLU A 116 -5.24 -1.33 -11.83
CA GLU A 116 -6.17 -0.94 -10.78
C GLU A 116 -6.00 -1.73 -9.47
N ASN A 117 -5.98 -3.06 -9.56
CA ASN A 117 -5.78 -3.95 -8.42
C ASN A 117 -4.43 -3.73 -7.71
N ALA A 118 -3.38 -3.37 -8.46
CA ALA A 118 -2.07 -3.09 -7.91
C ALA A 118 -1.96 -1.69 -7.27
N ARG A 119 -2.81 -0.72 -7.66
CA ARG A 119 -2.82 0.64 -7.08
C ARG A 119 -3.21 0.61 -5.61
N VAL A 120 -4.17 -0.23 -5.25
CA VAL A 120 -4.57 -0.43 -3.85
C VAL A 120 -3.38 -0.85 -3.00
N GLY A 121 -2.62 -1.85 -3.45
CA GLY A 121 -1.41 -2.30 -2.75
C GLY A 121 -0.31 -1.23 -2.68
N LEU A 122 -0.13 -0.47 -3.76
CA LEU A 122 0.83 0.64 -3.80
C LEU A 122 0.48 1.71 -2.77
N PHE A 123 -0.78 2.19 -2.71
CA PHE A 123 -1.19 3.18 -1.74
C PHE A 123 -1.22 2.64 -0.31
N ALA A 124 -1.63 1.38 -0.11
CA ALA A 124 -1.60 0.75 1.20
C ALA A 124 -0.18 0.71 1.76
N HIS A 125 0.80 0.31 0.96
CA HIS A 125 2.21 0.33 1.34
C HIS A 125 2.67 1.74 1.76
N GLU A 126 2.35 2.78 0.99
CA GLU A 126 2.73 4.16 1.31
C GLU A 126 2.04 4.69 2.58
N LEU A 127 0.77 4.34 2.79
CA LEU A 127 0.04 4.70 4.01
C LEU A 127 0.58 3.97 5.24
N MET A 128 1.07 2.72 5.09
CA MET A 128 1.76 2.02 6.18
C MET A 128 3.07 2.69 6.58
N HIS A 129 3.79 3.33 5.68
CA HIS A 129 4.92 4.19 6.05
C HIS A 129 4.47 5.34 6.97
N ILE A 130 3.36 6.02 6.64
CA ILE A 130 2.82 7.10 7.47
C ILE A 130 2.44 6.56 8.85
N ARG A 131 1.75 5.42 8.91
CA ARG A 131 1.38 4.73 10.14
C ARG A 131 2.59 4.39 11.01
N ASP A 132 3.66 3.87 10.42
CA ASP A 132 4.93 3.61 11.14
C ASP A 132 5.51 4.92 11.70
N TYR A 133 5.56 6.00 10.92
CA TYR A 133 6.07 7.29 11.37
C TYR A 133 5.24 7.92 12.48
N GLN A 134 3.92 7.74 12.48
CA GLN A 134 3.06 8.22 13.56
C GLN A 134 3.40 7.57 14.89
N GLY A 135 3.72 6.29 14.89
CA GLY A 135 4.11 5.54 16.09
C GLY A 135 5.41 6.02 16.73
N LEU A 136 6.29 6.71 15.97
CA LEU A 136 7.66 7.01 16.38
C LEU A 136 7.79 8.37 17.08
N ASN A 137 8.69 8.45 18.09
CA ASN A 137 9.23 9.71 18.57
C ASN A 137 10.32 10.25 17.62
N PHE A 138 10.91 11.39 17.96
CA PHE A 138 11.98 12.00 17.15
C PHE A 138 13.16 11.03 16.93
N GLY A 139 13.66 10.40 17.99
CA GLY A 139 14.76 9.42 17.88
C GLY A 139 14.41 8.23 17.00
N GLY A 140 13.15 7.78 17.05
CA GLY A 140 12.64 6.73 16.16
C GLY A 140 12.65 7.15 14.69
N LEU A 141 12.27 8.40 14.39
CA LEU A 141 12.34 8.93 13.01
C LEU A 141 13.78 9.02 12.51
N VAL A 142 14.71 9.50 13.36
CA VAL A 142 16.15 9.50 13.03
C VAL A 142 16.61 8.09 12.71
N LYS A 143 16.29 7.10 13.57
CA LYS A 143 16.61 5.69 13.33
C LYS A 143 16.07 5.19 12.00
N ARG A 144 14.82 5.57 11.60
CA ARG A 144 14.28 5.23 10.29
C ARG A 144 15.10 5.84 9.15
N GLY A 145 15.50 7.10 9.27
CA GLY A 145 16.41 7.73 8.31
C GLY A 145 17.73 6.97 8.15
N TRP A 146 18.36 6.55 9.25
CA TRP A 146 19.57 5.74 9.23
C TRP A 146 19.39 4.37 8.54
N GLN A 147 18.22 3.72 8.69
CA GLN A 147 17.93 2.46 8.02
C GLN A 147 17.98 2.58 6.50
N TYR A 148 17.58 3.73 5.94
CA TYR A 148 17.65 3.98 4.49
C TYR A 148 19.07 4.11 3.95
N LEU A 149 20.08 4.36 4.78
CA LEU A 149 21.47 4.53 4.36
C LEU A 149 22.18 3.20 4.05
N SER A 150 21.65 2.07 4.50
CA SER A 150 22.21 0.76 4.20
C SER A 150 21.23 -0.13 3.44
N LYS A 151 21.72 -0.97 2.52
CA LYS A 151 20.90 -1.93 1.77
C LYS A 151 20.12 -2.86 2.71
N ARG A 152 20.79 -3.38 3.77
CA ARG A 152 20.18 -4.28 4.77
C ARG A 152 19.12 -3.56 5.60
N GLY A 153 19.43 -2.36 6.07
CA GLY A 153 18.47 -1.56 6.86
C GLY A 153 17.24 -1.21 6.07
N LYS A 154 17.41 -0.76 4.82
CA LYS A 154 16.30 -0.48 3.91
C LYS A 154 15.45 -1.74 3.67
N LYS A 155 16.06 -2.87 3.31
CA LYS A 155 15.34 -4.14 3.13
C LYS A 155 14.51 -4.50 4.36
N ASN A 156 15.08 -4.45 5.55
CA ASN A 156 14.38 -4.79 6.80
C ASN A 156 13.19 -3.85 7.06
N LEU A 157 13.35 -2.56 6.73
CA LEU A 157 12.27 -1.59 6.87
C LEU A 157 11.14 -1.89 5.87
N GLU A 158 11.46 -2.05 4.58
CA GLU A 158 10.46 -2.30 3.55
C GLU A 158 9.71 -3.63 3.80
N HIS A 159 10.41 -4.70 4.21
CA HIS A 159 9.76 -5.96 4.61
C HIS A 159 8.82 -5.79 5.81
N ARG A 160 9.16 -4.92 6.77
CA ARG A 160 8.28 -4.57 7.88
C ARG A 160 7.03 -3.84 7.38
N ILE A 161 7.19 -2.85 6.48
CA ILE A 161 6.07 -2.10 5.91
C ILE A 161 5.16 -3.02 5.10
N ASP A 162 5.74 -3.89 4.25
CA ASP A 162 4.98 -4.90 3.50
C ASP A 162 4.19 -5.82 4.46
N SER A 163 4.80 -6.25 5.58
CA SER A 163 4.10 -7.05 6.59
C SER A 163 2.96 -6.30 7.26
N MET A 164 3.15 -5.01 7.57
CA MET A 164 2.08 -4.15 8.09
C MET A 164 0.95 -3.99 7.08
N THR A 165 1.27 -3.89 5.79
CA THR A 165 0.29 -3.81 4.69
C THR A 165 -0.56 -5.08 4.63
N ILE A 166 0.07 -6.26 4.73
CA ILE A 166 -0.62 -7.57 4.77
C ILE A 166 -1.54 -7.64 6.00
N THR A 167 -1.01 -7.35 7.19
CA THR A 167 -1.79 -7.40 8.45
C THR A 167 -2.95 -6.41 8.48
N ALA A 168 -2.85 -5.30 7.74
CA ALA A 168 -3.93 -4.33 7.59
C ALA A 168 -5.01 -4.76 6.58
N GLY A 169 -4.92 -5.97 5.99
CA GLY A 169 -5.90 -6.52 5.06
C GLY A 169 -5.65 -6.18 3.57
N PHE A 170 -4.53 -5.55 3.24
CA PHE A 170 -4.20 -5.17 1.85
C PHE A 170 -3.17 -6.10 1.19
N GLY A 171 -3.04 -7.32 1.68
CA GLY A 171 -2.07 -8.31 1.18
C GLY A 171 -2.29 -8.65 -0.29
N GLU A 172 -3.53 -8.79 -0.73
CA GLU A 172 -3.88 -9.05 -2.12
C GLU A 172 -3.44 -7.93 -3.06
N GLY A 173 -3.76 -6.68 -2.74
CA GLY A 173 -3.31 -5.52 -3.51
C GLY A 173 -1.79 -5.43 -3.56
N LEU A 174 -1.10 -5.72 -2.43
CA LEU A 174 0.35 -5.75 -2.36
C LEU A 174 0.94 -6.87 -3.24
N PHE A 175 0.30 -8.05 -3.28
CA PHE A 175 0.66 -9.13 -4.19
C PHE A 175 0.57 -8.68 -5.65
N TYR A 176 -0.54 -8.08 -6.08
CA TYR A 176 -0.70 -7.59 -7.44
C TYR A 176 0.32 -6.51 -7.79
N TRP A 177 0.62 -5.61 -6.85
CA TRP A 177 1.66 -4.60 -7.03
C TRP A 177 3.04 -5.24 -7.23
N SER A 178 3.45 -6.14 -6.35
CA SER A 178 4.75 -6.83 -6.44
C SER A 178 4.86 -7.68 -7.72
N TYR A 179 3.80 -8.40 -8.07
CA TYR A 179 3.73 -9.21 -9.28
C TYR A 179 3.84 -8.35 -10.55
N PHE A 180 3.06 -7.28 -10.64
CA PHE A 180 3.12 -6.35 -11.76
C PHE A 180 4.52 -5.76 -11.95
N VAL A 181 5.12 -5.28 -10.88
CA VAL A 181 6.49 -4.70 -10.96
C VAL A 181 7.48 -5.69 -11.52
N LEU A 182 7.48 -6.92 -11.02
CA LEU A 182 8.51 -7.90 -11.35
C LEU A 182 8.31 -8.59 -12.69
N PHE A 183 7.07 -8.81 -13.11
CA PHE A 183 6.78 -9.65 -14.26
C PHE A 183 6.11 -8.92 -15.43
N ASN A 184 5.21 -7.97 -15.17
CA ASN A 184 4.35 -7.38 -16.19
C ASN A 184 4.69 -5.92 -16.54
N SER A 185 5.55 -5.23 -15.75
CA SER A 185 5.88 -3.84 -16.01
C SER A 185 6.97 -3.68 -17.07
N GLY A 186 6.96 -2.53 -17.75
CA GLY A 186 8.04 -2.09 -18.66
C GLY A 186 9.28 -1.54 -17.93
N ALA A 187 9.41 -1.71 -16.61
CA ALA A 187 10.58 -1.24 -15.87
C ALA A 187 11.86 -1.98 -16.29
N THR A 188 13.01 -1.30 -16.15
CA THR A 188 14.31 -1.90 -16.48
C THR A 188 14.65 -3.09 -15.58
N ALA A 189 15.53 -3.96 -16.04
CA ALA A 189 16.00 -5.12 -15.29
C ALA A 189 16.63 -4.71 -13.94
N GLU A 190 17.37 -3.60 -13.92
CA GLU A 190 18.01 -3.06 -12.71
C GLU A 190 16.96 -2.62 -11.69
N TYR A 191 15.88 -1.97 -12.14
CA TYR A 191 14.78 -1.57 -11.25
C TYR A 191 14.05 -2.78 -10.68
N LYS A 192 13.75 -3.79 -11.51
CA LYS A 192 13.14 -5.04 -11.08
C LYS A 192 14.02 -5.79 -10.09
N MET A 193 15.33 -5.85 -10.32
CA MET A 193 16.30 -6.45 -9.40
C MET A 193 16.36 -5.69 -8.07
N PHE A 194 16.39 -4.35 -8.11
CA PHE A 194 16.30 -3.52 -6.91
C PHE A 194 15.03 -3.84 -6.11
N LYS A 195 13.86 -3.92 -6.77
CA LYS A 195 12.60 -4.24 -6.10
C LYS A 195 12.62 -5.64 -5.48
N ARG A 196 13.05 -6.65 -6.22
CA ARG A 196 13.17 -8.05 -5.73
C ARG A 196 14.07 -8.17 -4.51
N ASN A 197 15.15 -7.42 -4.45
CA ASN A 197 16.13 -7.49 -3.35
C ASN A 197 15.72 -6.68 -2.12
N THR A 198 14.78 -5.76 -2.26
CA THR A 198 14.44 -4.79 -1.21
C THR A 198 13.07 -5.04 -0.58
N TYR A 199 12.09 -5.51 -1.35
CA TYR A 199 10.70 -5.71 -0.94
C TYR A 199 10.36 -7.20 -0.87
N LEU A 200 9.20 -7.54 -0.29
CA LEU A 200 8.68 -8.90 -0.36
C LEU A 200 8.35 -9.26 -1.82
N THR A 201 8.76 -10.45 -2.22
CA THR A 201 8.35 -11.00 -3.51
C THR A 201 6.90 -11.47 -3.46
N PRO A 202 6.21 -11.68 -4.60
CA PRO A 202 4.85 -12.23 -4.60
C PRO A 202 4.73 -13.53 -3.80
N LYS A 203 5.73 -14.41 -3.89
CA LYS A 203 5.77 -15.65 -3.10
C LYS A 203 5.86 -15.38 -1.60
N ASP A 204 6.73 -14.43 -1.18
CA ASP A 204 6.87 -14.06 0.23
C ASP A 204 5.56 -13.46 0.77
N ILE A 205 4.85 -12.67 -0.05
CA ILE A 205 3.57 -12.07 0.32
C ILE A 205 2.51 -13.16 0.54
N LEU A 206 2.37 -14.10 -0.39
CA LEU A 206 1.43 -15.23 -0.25
C LEU A 206 1.72 -16.05 1.01
N ASN A 207 2.98 -16.42 1.23
CA ASN A 207 3.36 -17.17 2.44
C ASN A 207 2.97 -16.41 3.73
N ARG A 208 3.17 -15.09 3.77
CA ARG A 208 2.78 -14.29 4.94
C ARG A 208 1.28 -14.12 5.09
N MET A 209 0.53 -14.06 3.99
CA MET A 209 -0.92 -14.05 4.03
C MET A 209 -1.46 -15.36 4.61
N ASP A 210 -0.89 -16.52 4.22
CA ASP A 210 -1.23 -17.82 4.80
C ASP A 210 -0.96 -17.86 6.31
N GLU A 211 0.21 -17.41 6.76
CA GLU A 211 0.58 -17.32 8.16
C GLU A 211 -0.36 -16.45 9.01
N THR A 212 -0.95 -15.42 8.40
CA THR A 212 -1.86 -14.49 9.08
C THR A 212 -3.34 -14.89 9.00
N GLY A 213 -3.66 -15.98 8.31
CA GLY A 213 -5.03 -16.45 8.09
C GLY A 213 -5.82 -15.65 7.06
N PHE A 214 -5.16 -14.77 6.31
CA PHE A 214 -5.72 -13.99 5.20
C PHE A 214 -5.50 -14.66 3.83
N ALA A 215 -5.31 -15.99 3.80
CA ALA A 215 -5.08 -16.73 2.57
C ALA A 215 -6.28 -16.61 1.62
N VAL A 216 -6.06 -15.99 0.48
CA VAL A 216 -6.95 -16.10 -0.67
C VAL A 216 -6.41 -17.24 -1.52
N TYR A 217 -7.15 -18.33 -1.62
CA TYR A 217 -6.78 -19.46 -2.46
C TYR A 217 -6.92 -19.05 -3.94
N TYR A 218 -5.83 -18.65 -4.56
CA TYR A 218 -5.77 -18.54 -6.02
C TYR A 218 -5.49 -19.93 -6.60
N GLN A 219 -6.44 -20.49 -7.32
CA GLN A 219 -6.13 -21.50 -8.33
C GLN A 219 -5.58 -20.75 -9.55
N PHE A 220 -4.29 -20.92 -9.80
CA PHE A 220 -3.70 -20.54 -11.09
C PHE A 220 -4.00 -21.68 -12.06
N ASP A 221 -4.91 -21.47 -12.99
CA ASP A 221 -5.11 -22.32 -14.16
C ASP A 221 -3.99 -22.07 -15.19
#